data_5ed33a929384338779bc72ca834d9b79
#
_entry.id   5ed33a929384338779bc72ca834d9b79
#
_cell.length_a   1.000
_cell.length_b   1.000
_cell.length_c   1.000
_cell.angle_alpha   90.00
_cell.angle_beta   90.00
_cell.angle_gamma   90.00
#
_symmetry.space_group_name_H-M   'P 1'
#
loop_
_entity.id
_entity.type
_entity.pdbx_description
1 polymer ?
#
loop_
_entity_poly.entity_id
_entity_poly.type
_entity_poly.pdbx_seq_one_letter_code
_entity_poly.pdbx_strand_id
1 'polypeptide(L)'
;MIAVADGQCMLIVEQGKVVEVCAEPGEFLYDSSTEPSIFSGKLGDSIGKVFSNIGKRFTFGGEAPKDQRVYYFNTKELVGNKYGTASPVPFRVVDQRAAIDIDVGIRCFGEYSYHIANPLLFYTNVCGNVSEDYKTENIAGQMKTELLTALQPAFAKISEMGIRYSALPGHTLELSDALNEQLSGKWRDLRGMEIVSFGVSSVKANEEDEQMIKELQRNAAFMDPTRAAAHLVGSQGEAMKAAA
;
A
#
# COMPACT_ATOMS: atom_id res chain seq x y z
N MET A 1 -19.89 -28.96 -12.68
CA MET A 1 -18.90 -28.26 -13.49
C MET A 1 -18.69 -26.87 -12.90
N ILE A 2 -17.47 -26.50 -12.64
CA ILE A 2 -17.06 -25.23 -12.02
C ILE A 2 -16.16 -24.52 -13.03
N ALA A 3 -16.48 -23.26 -13.35
CA ALA A 3 -15.68 -22.46 -14.27
C ALA A 3 -14.91 -21.39 -13.49
N VAL A 4 -13.62 -21.24 -13.80
CA VAL A 4 -12.74 -20.20 -13.26
C VAL A 4 -12.32 -19.29 -14.41
N ALA A 5 -12.57 -18.00 -14.29
CA ALA A 5 -12.18 -17.02 -15.30
C ALA A 5 -10.76 -16.50 -15.03
N ASP A 6 -10.16 -15.89 -16.06
CA ASP A 6 -8.87 -15.22 -15.93
C ASP A 6 -8.94 -14.09 -14.88
N GLY A 7 -7.96 -14.06 -13.97
CA GLY A 7 -7.93 -13.13 -12.84
C GLY A 7 -8.90 -13.47 -11.71
N GLN A 8 -9.36 -14.71 -11.65
CA GLN A 8 -10.11 -15.25 -10.52
C GLN A 8 -9.31 -16.39 -9.85
N CYS A 9 -9.54 -16.56 -8.56
CA CYS A 9 -9.14 -17.75 -7.82
C CYS A 9 -10.40 -18.34 -7.16
N MET A 10 -10.61 -19.63 -7.33
CA MET A 10 -11.70 -20.38 -6.75
C MET A 10 -11.23 -21.16 -5.53
N LEU A 11 -12.02 -21.14 -4.46
CA LEU A 11 -11.85 -21.99 -3.28
C LEU A 11 -13.08 -22.85 -3.11
N ILE A 12 -12.89 -24.16 -2.87
CA ILE A 12 -13.95 -25.06 -2.44
C ILE A 12 -13.79 -25.30 -0.94
N VAL A 13 -14.86 -25.09 -0.20
CA VAL A 13 -14.91 -25.25 1.25
C VAL A 13 -15.93 -26.32 1.59
N GLU A 14 -15.48 -27.36 2.30
CA GLU A 14 -16.34 -28.41 2.84
C GLU A 14 -16.31 -28.38 4.37
N GLN A 15 -17.50 -28.30 4.97
CA GLN A 15 -17.62 -28.27 6.45
C GLN A 15 -16.70 -27.24 7.11
N GLY A 16 -16.57 -26.05 6.50
CA GLY A 16 -15.71 -24.97 6.99
C GLY A 16 -14.20 -25.15 6.72
N LYS A 17 -13.80 -26.19 5.99
CA LYS A 17 -12.40 -26.40 5.59
C LYS A 17 -12.21 -26.16 4.10
N VAL A 18 -11.17 -25.45 3.72
CA VAL A 18 -10.77 -25.33 2.32
C VAL A 18 -10.19 -26.67 1.87
N VAL A 19 -10.80 -27.28 0.87
CA VAL A 19 -10.41 -28.58 0.31
C VAL A 19 -9.78 -28.45 -1.06
N GLU A 20 -10.08 -27.38 -1.81
CA GLU A 20 -9.54 -27.16 -3.15
C GLU A 20 -9.27 -25.68 -3.39
N VAL A 21 -8.20 -25.39 -4.13
CA VAL A 21 -7.83 -24.04 -4.58
C VAL A 21 -7.46 -24.10 -6.06
N CYS A 22 -8.10 -23.30 -6.90
CA CYS A 22 -7.81 -23.22 -8.32
C CYS A 22 -7.69 -21.75 -8.76
N ALA A 23 -6.53 -21.38 -9.31
CA ALA A 23 -6.27 -20.07 -9.89
C ALA A 23 -6.06 -20.13 -11.41
N GLU A 24 -6.14 -21.31 -12.01
CA GLU A 24 -6.00 -21.49 -13.46
C GLU A 24 -7.35 -21.31 -14.13
N PRO A 25 -7.43 -20.50 -15.19
CA PRO A 25 -8.66 -20.35 -15.97
C PRO A 25 -9.06 -21.67 -16.63
N GLY A 26 -10.33 -22.01 -16.59
CA GLY A 26 -10.84 -23.23 -17.22
C GLY A 26 -12.15 -23.74 -16.62
N GLU A 27 -12.59 -24.87 -17.14
CA GLU A 27 -13.76 -25.59 -16.63
C GLU A 27 -13.30 -26.87 -15.95
N PHE A 28 -13.72 -27.08 -14.73
CA PHE A 28 -13.30 -28.20 -13.88
C PHE A 28 -14.49 -29.02 -13.43
N LEU A 29 -14.30 -30.34 -13.37
CA LEU A 29 -15.22 -31.25 -12.71
C LEU A 29 -14.69 -31.51 -11.31
N TYR A 30 -15.44 -31.12 -10.31
CA TYR A 30 -15.12 -31.46 -8.92
C TYR A 30 -15.70 -32.83 -8.57
N ASP A 31 -14.86 -33.75 -8.17
CA ASP A 31 -15.22 -35.06 -7.67
C ASP A 31 -14.77 -35.20 -6.22
N SER A 32 -15.74 -35.23 -5.32
CA SER A 32 -15.48 -35.32 -3.87
C SER A 32 -14.89 -36.67 -3.41
N SER A 33 -14.82 -37.65 -4.33
CA SER A 33 -14.23 -38.97 -4.05
C SER A 33 -12.71 -39.03 -4.29
N THR A 34 -12.13 -38.03 -4.94
CA THR A 34 -10.69 -37.91 -5.18
C THR A 34 -10.00 -37.16 -4.06
N GLU A 35 -8.71 -37.47 -3.81
CA GLU A 35 -7.90 -36.71 -2.87
C GLU A 35 -7.77 -35.24 -3.33
N PRO A 36 -7.72 -34.26 -2.39
CA PRO A 36 -7.58 -32.86 -2.73
C PRO A 36 -6.37 -32.62 -3.62
N SER A 37 -6.58 -32.09 -4.81
CA SER A 37 -5.49 -31.70 -5.71
C SER A 37 -5.10 -30.24 -5.45
N ILE A 38 -3.87 -30.02 -5.02
CA ILE A 38 -3.31 -28.69 -4.92
C ILE A 38 -2.82 -28.30 -6.31
N PHE A 39 -3.51 -27.39 -7.00
CA PHE A 39 -3.10 -26.93 -8.31
C PHE A 39 -1.79 -26.15 -8.25
N SER A 40 -0.85 -26.55 -9.12
CA SER A 40 0.46 -25.93 -9.27
C SER A 40 0.38 -24.71 -10.21
N GLY A 41 0.08 -23.54 -9.67
CA GLY A 41 0.24 -22.26 -10.38
C GLY A 41 1.26 -21.38 -9.67
N LYS A 42 1.55 -20.17 -10.16
CA LYS A 42 2.45 -19.20 -9.52
C LYS A 42 2.08 -18.86 -8.04
N LEU A 43 0.84 -19.13 -7.65
CA LEU A 43 0.32 -19.06 -6.28
C LEU A 43 0.58 -20.35 -5.47
N GLY A 44 0.91 -21.48 -6.13
CA GLY A 44 0.98 -22.81 -5.52
C GLY A 44 2.00 -22.95 -4.40
N ASP A 45 3.17 -22.32 -4.52
CA ASP A 45 4.24 -22.46 -3.52
C ASP A 45 3.91 -21.75 -2.20
N SER A 46 3.25 -20.61 -2.25
CA SER A 46 2.83 -19.86 -1.07
C SER A 46 1.60 -20.47 -0.41
N ILE A 47 0.67 -20.98 -1.21
CA ILE A 47 -0.56 -21.63 -0.77
C ILE A 47 -0.28 -23.02 -0.18
N GLY A 48 0.64 -23.80 -0.76
CA GLY A 48 1.02 -25.12 -0.28
C GLY A 48 1.55 -25.13 1.16
N LYS A 49 2.32 -24.09 1.55
CA LYS A 49 2.80 -23.95 2.93
C LYS A 49 1.70 -23.67 3.94
N VAL A 50 0.69 -22.90 3.56
CA VAL A 50 -0.47 -22.57 4.41
C VAL A 50 -1.38 -23.80 4.53
N PHE A 51 -1.59 -24.55 3.45
CA PHE A 51 -2.39 -25.77 3.43
C PHE A 51 -1.84 -26.86 4.35
N SER A 52 -0.51 -27.08 4.36
CA SER A 52 0.14 -28.07 5.23
C SER A 52 -0.07 -27.81 6.73
N ASN A 53 -0.25 -26.55 7.09
CA ASN A 53 -0.52 -26.12 8.47
C ASN A 53 -2.01 -26.22 8.87
N ILE A 54 -2.94 -26.08 7.92
CA ILE A 54 -4.38 -26.18 8.17
C ILE A 54 -4.84 -27.63 8.22
N GLY A 55 -4.29 -28.53 7.37
CA GLY A 55 -4.70 -29.93 7.24
C GLY A 55 -4.43 -30.83 8.45
N LYS A 56 -3.60 -30.38 9.41
CA LYS A 56 -3.19 -31.22 10.55
C LYS A 56 -4.12 -31.20 11.77
N ARG A 57 -5.24 -30.47 11.75
CA ARG A 57 -5.95 -30.17 13.00
C ARG A 57 -7.27 -30.89 13.26
N PHE A 58 -7.98 -31.50 12.29
CA PHE A 58 -9.28 -32.12 12.62
C PHE A 58 -9.63 -33.33 11.75
N THR A 59 -9.79 -34.48 12.36
CA THR A 59 -10.56 -35.62 11.85
C THR A 59 -11.82 -35.75 12.69
N PHE A 60 -12.99 -35.51 12.07
CA PHE A 60 -14.30 -35.87 12.67
C PHE A 60 -14.96 -36.95 11.82
N GLY A 61 -15.34 -38.06 12.44
CA GLY A 61 -16.13 -39.10 11.83
C GLY A 61 -17.63 -38.79 11.93
N GLY A 62 -18.36 -39.04 10.84
CA GLY A 62 -19.82 -38.99 10.77
C GLY A 62 -20.30 -38.48 9.42
N GLU A 63 -21.10 -39.27 8.69
CA GLU A 63 -21.79 -38.85 7.46
C GLU A 63 -22.93 -37.87 7.79
N ALA A 64 -22.63 -36.60 7.91
CA ALA A 64 -23.59 -35.53 7.85
C ALA A 64 -23.68 -34.97 6.41
N PRO A 65 -24.78 -34.37 5.97
CA PRO A 65 -24.84 -33.69 4.68
C PRO A 65 -23.69 -32.68 4.61
N LYS A 66 -22.79 -32.88 3.63
CA LYS A 66 -21.61 -32.06 3.50
C LYS A 66 -22.01 -30.67 3.05
N ASP A 67 -21.83 -29.65 3.91
CA ASP A 67 -21.97 -28.25 3.50
C ASP A 67 -20.78 -27.91 2.59
N GLN A 68 -21.06 -27.80 1.30
CA GLN A 68 -20.07 -27.47 0.26
C GLN A 68 -20.36 -26.08 -0.26
N ARG A 69 -19.35 -25.22 -0.26
CA ARG A 69 -19.42 -23.86 -0.75
C ARG A 69 -18.27 -23.58 -1.71
N VAL A 70 -18.56 -22.79 -2.74
CA VAL A 70 -17.57 -22.34 -3.70
C VAL A 70 -17.45 -20.82 -3.58
N TYR A 71 -16.24 -20.36 -3.37
CA TYR A 71 -15.91 -18.93 -3.29
C TYR A 71 -15.02 -18.53 -4.45
N TYR A 72 -15.31 -17.38 -5.05
CA TYR A 72 -14.50 -16.79 -6.10
C TYR A 72 -13.88 -15.50 -5.61
N PHE A 73 -12.58 -15.36 -5.82
CA PHE A 73 -11.82 -14.17 -5.47
C PHE A 73 -11.34 -13.47 -6.72
N ASN A 74 -11.56 -12.18 -6.79
CA ASN A 74 -10.97 -11.33 -7.81
C ASN A 74 -9.50 -11.11 -7.44
N THR A 75 -8.58 -11.63 -8.24
CA THR A 75 -7.12 -11.46 -8.07
C THR A 75 -6.54 -10.35 -8.94
N LYS A 76 -7.39 -9.68 -9.74
CA LYS A 76 -6.99 -8.51 -10.53
C LYS A 76 -6.74 -7.31 -9.62
N GLU A 77 -6.05 -6.35 -10.19
CA GLU A 77 -5.82 -5.07 -9.54
C GLU A 77 -7.13 -4.32 -9.26
N LEU A 78 -7.34 -3.94 -8.02
CA LEU A 78 -8.46 -3.15 -7.54
C LEU A 78 -8.04 -1.69 -7.48
N VAL A 79 -8.44 -0.92 -8.49
CA VAL A 79 -8.06 0.48 -8.71
C VAL A 79 -9.05 1.47 -8.08
N GLY A 80 -8.66 2.75 -8.02
CA GLY A 80 -9.55 3.85 -7.66
C GLY A 80 -9.79 4.01 -6.16
N ASN A 81 -8.94 3.45 -5.31
CA ASN A 81 -9.06 3.60 -3.86
C ASN A 81 -8.45 4.94 -3.42
N LYS A 82 -9.30 5.88 -3.03
CA LYS A 82 -8.90 7.24 -2.67
C LYS A 82 -8.42 7.33 -1.23
N TYR A 83 -7.32 8.05 -1.03
CA TYR A 83 -6.82 8.40 0.29
C TYR A 83 -6.58 9.92 0.40
N GLY A 84 -6.52 10.41 1.61
CA GLY A 84 -6.13 11.79 1.91
C GLY A 84 -5.86 11.94 3.40
N THR A 85 -4.84 12.71 3.74
CA THR A 85 -4.43 12.98 5.11
C THR A 85 -5.28 14.12 5.68
N ALA A 86 -6.13 13.82 6.66
CA ALA A 86 -6.93 14.84 7.36
C ALA A 86 -6.03 15.76 8.21
N SER A 87 -5.03 15.18 8.87
CA SER A 87 -3.99 15.90 9.62
C SER A 87 -2.67 15.84 8.87
N PRO A 88 -1.79 16.85 9.04
CA PRO A 88 -0.46 16.81 8.46
C PRO A 88 0.34 15.59 8.96
N VAL A 89 1.07 14.96 8.06
CA VAL A 89 2.00 13.87 8.38
C VAL A 89 3.40 14.45 8.44
N PRO A 90 4.19 14.15 9.48
CA PRO A 90 5.57 14.63 9.55
C PRO A 90 6.41 14.10 8.39
N PHE A 91 7.20 14.98 7.78
CA PHE A 91 8.17 14.69 6.74
C PHE A 91 9.46 15.42 7.06
N ARG A 92 10.56 14.68 7.20
CA ARG A 92 11.87 15.25 7.47
C ARG A 92 12.46 15.83 6.19
N VAL A 93 12.79 17.10 6.21
CA VAL A 93 13.46 17.81 5.13
C VAL A 93 14.93 17.93 5.46
N VAL A 94 15.79 17.29 4.67
CA VAL A 94 17.25 17.37 4.81
C VAL A 94 17.83 18.02 3.58
N ASP A 95 18.59 19.12 3.76
CA ASP A 95 19.39 19.72 2.71
C ASP A 95 20.81 19.97 3.26
N GLN A 96 21.73 19.06 2.95
CA GLN A 96 23.11 19.12 3.45
C GLN A 96 23.86 20.39 2.99
N ARG A 97 23.49 20.95 1.82
CA ARG A 97 24.13 22.17 1.29
C ARG A 97 23.69 23.41 2.03
N ALA A 98 22.45 23.41 2.49
CA ALA A 98 21.87 24.50 3.24
C ALA A 98 21.97 24.29 4.77
N ALA A 99 22.55 23.19 5.24
CA ALA A 99 22.55 22.76 6.64
C ALA A 99 21.15 22.76 7.26
N ILE A 100 20.13 22.33 6.48
CA ILE A 100 18.74 22.22 6.91
C ILE A 100 18.47 20.78 7.31
N ASP A 101 17.94 20.60 8.51
CA ASP A 101 17.41 19.33 9.02
C ASP A 101 16.21 19.66 9.92
N ILE A 102 15.01 19.60 9.35
CA ILE A 102 13.77 20.01 10.01
C ILE A 102 12.63 19.07 9.65
N ASP A 103 11.68 18.91 10.55
CA ASP A 103 10.43 18.25 10.28
C ASP A 103 9.37 19.25 9.84
N VAL A 104 8.64 18.92 8.77
CA VAL A 104 7.53 19.70 8.26
C VAL A 104 6.26 18.87 8.21
N GLY A 105 5.12 19.50 8.43
CA GLY A 105 3.84 18.84 8.33
C GLY A 105 3.32 18.87 6.89
N ILE A 106 3.25 17.70 6.21
CA ILE A 106 2.72 17.63 4.86
C ILE A 106 1.32 17.03 4.83
N ARG A 107 0.47 17.58 3.97
CA ARG A 107 -0.81 16.98 3.59
C ARG A 107 -0.71 16.48 2.17
N CYS A 108 -1.22 15.27 1.95
CA CYS A 108 -1.29 14.69 0.63
C CYS A 108 -2.62 13.96 0.40
N PHE A 109 -2.97 13.82 -0.86
CA PHE A 109 -4.06 12.96 -1.29
C PHE A 109 -3.71 12.34 -2.65
N GLY A 110 -4.38 11.24 -2.93
CA GLY A 110 -4.20 10.50 -4.17
C GLY A 110 -5.04 9.24 -4.21
N GLU A 111 -4.62 8.32 -5.02
CA GLU A 111 -5.25 7.03 -5.20
C GLU A 111 -4.20 5.91 -5.09
N TYR A 112 -4.63 4.77 -4.60
CA TYR A 112 -3.81 3.57 -4.60
C TYR A 112 -4.59 2.40 -5.19
N SER A 113 -3.87 1.40 -5.63
CA SER A 113 -4.43 0.13 -6.03
C SER A 113 -3.80 -1.00 -5.23
N TYR A 114 -4.55 -2.07 -5.08
CA TYR A 114 -4.09 -3.28 -4.44
C TYR A 114 -4.67 -4.51 -5.13
N HIS A 115 -4.12 -5.67 -4.85
CA HIS A 115 -4.70 -6.93 -5.28
C HIS A 115 -4.70 -7.95 -4.14
N ILE A 116 -5.48 -9.01 -4.30
CA ILE A 116 -5.46 -10.16 -3.41
C ILE A 116 -4.39 -11.12 -3.95
N ALA A 117 -3.20 -11.08 -3.33
CA ALA A 117 -2.07 -11.94 -3.71
C ALA A 117 -2.21 -13.37 -3.18
N ASN A 118 -2.88 -13.56 -2.05
CA ASN A 118 -3.15 -14.86 -1.46
C ASN A 118 -4.62 -14.99 -1.03
N PRO A 119 -5.50 -15.51 -1.91
CA PRO A 119 -6.92 -15.68 -1.63
C PRO A 119 -7.24 -16.56 -0.43
N LEU A 120 -6.37 -17.54 -0.12
CA LEU A 120 -6.57 -18.41 1.02
C LEU A 120 -6.41 -17.67 2.35
N LEU A 121 -5.39 -16.82 2.48
CA LEU A 121 -5.22 -15.96 3.65
C LEU A 121 -6.37 -14.95 3.77
N PHE A 122 -6.81 -14.40 2.63
CA PHE A 122 -7.93 -13.47 2.62
C PHE A 122 -9.22 -14.16 3.06
N TYR A 123 -9.50 -15.37 2.57
CA TYR A 123 -10.65 -16.15 3.03
C TYR A 123 -10.58 -16.42 4.53
N THR A 124 -9.45 -16.93 5.00
CA THR A 124 -9.30 -17.39 6.39
C THR A 124 -9.38 -16.26 7.41
N ASN A 125 -8.81 -15.09 7.07
CA ASN A 125 -8.61 -14.02 8.05
C ASN A 125 -9.50 -12.79 7.83
N VAL A 126 -10.20 -12.68 6.68
CA VAL A 126 -11.00 -11.50 6.35
C VAL A 126 -12.46 -11.85 6.09
N CYS A 127 -12.76 -12.67 5.08
CA CYS A 127 -14.11 -12.83 4.58
C CYS A 127 -14.75 -14.19 4.88
N GLY A 128 -14.10 -15.08 5.65
CA GLY A 128 -14.59 -16.45 5.87
C GLY A 128 -16.06 -16.56 6.20
N ASN A 129 -16.72 -17.56 5.60
CA ASN A 129 -18.14 -17.91 5.84
C ASN A 129 -19.17 -16.84 5.46
N VAL A 130 -18.86 -15.93 4.55
CA VAL A 130 -19.88 -15.03 3.98
C VAL A 130 -20.91 -15.84 3.18
N SER A 131 -22.16 -15.45 3.26
CA SER A 131 -23.28 -16.06 2.52
C SER A 131 -23.56 -15.36 1.18
N GLU A 132 -23.06 -14.17 1.01
CA GLU A 132 -23.20 -13.31 -0.16
C GLU A 132 -21.85 -12.72 -0.57
N ASP A 133 -21.88 -11.72 -1.46
CA ASP A 133 -20.67 -11.04 -1.92
C ASP A 133 -19.96 -10.30 -0.77
N TYR A 134 -18.63 -10.48 -0.67
CA TYR A 134 -17.78 -9.65 0.17
C TYR A 134 -17.30 -8.44 -0.65
N LYS A 135 -17.86 -7.28 -0.37
CA LYS A 135 -17.59 -6.05 -1.12
C LYS A 135 -16.37 -5.30 -0.57
N THR A 136 -15.69 -4.55 -1.43
CA THR A 136 -14.56 -3.70 -1.09
C THR A 136 -14.86 -2.74 0.07
N GLU A 137 -16.10 -2.22 0.13
CA GLU A 137 -16.53 -1.29 1.17
C GLU A 137 -16.44 -1.87 2.59
N ASN A 138 -16.55 -3.20 2.72
CA ASN A 138 -16.47 -3.88 4.01
C ASN A 138 -15.11 -3.74 4.68
N ILE A 139 -14.03 -3.60 3.90
CA ILE A 139 -12.65 -3.51 4.41
C ILE A 139 -12.00 -2.14 4.14
N ALA A 140 -12.57 -1.33 3.24
CA ALA A 140 -11.97 -0.08 2.78
C ALA A 140 -11.61 0.90 3.92
N GLY A 141 -12.47 1.01 4.93
CA GLY A 141 -12.22 1.87 6.09
C GLY A 141 -11.00 1.44 6.89
N GLN A 142 -10.86 0.14 7.15
CA GLN A 142 -9.72 -0.43 7.86
C GLN A 142 -8.43 -0.25 7.05
N MET A 143 -8.47 -0.55 5.75
CA MET A 143 -7.33 -0.39 4.85
C MET A 143 -6.86 1.05 4.80
N LYS A 144 -7.79 2.01 4.69
CA LYS A 144 -7.47 3.44 4.68
C LYS A 144 -6.78 3.87 5.97
N THR A 145 -7.27 3.43 7.13
CA THR A 145 -6.68 3.78 8.42
C THR A 145 -5.27 3.22 8.56
N GLU A 146 -5.05 1.97 8.19
CA GLU A 146 -3.73 1.33 8.24
C GLU A 146 -2.75 1.94 7.24
N LEU A 147 -3.22 2.27 6.02
CA LEU A 147 -2.43 2.98 5.01
C LEU A 147 -1.96 4.34 5.53
N LEU A 148 -2.86 5.14 6.10
CA LEU A 148 -2.52 6.46 6.65
C LEU A 148 -1.51 6.36 7.81
N THR A 149 -1.62 5.30 8.62
CA THR A 149 -0.64 5.04 9.69
C THR A 149 0.73 4.67 9.13
N ALA A 150 0.77 3.92 8.02
CA ALA A 150 2.02 3.50 7.37
C ALA A 150 2.69 4.63 6.57
N LEU A 151 1.97 5.71 6.25
CA LEU A 151 2.55 6.84 5.51
C LEU A 151 3.71 7.50 6.23
N GLN A 152 3.62 7.69 7.56
CA GLN A 152 4.67 8.36 8.31
C GLN A 152 6.03 7.62 8.23
N PRO A 153 6.13 6.31 8.56
CA PRO A 153 7.39 5.58 8.40
C PRO A 153 7.80 5.43 6.93
N ALA A 154 6.86 5.34 5.98
CA ALA A 154 7.18 5.33 4.56
C ALA A 154 7.82 6.67 4.12
N PHE A 155 7.28 7.81 4.55
CA PHE A 155 7.85 9.12 4.28
C PHE A 155 9.20 9.32 4.93
N ALA A 156 9.43 8.79 6.14
CA ALA A 156 10.74 8.82 6.77
C ALA A 156 11.79 8.10 5.90
N LYS A 157 11.46 6.90 5.41
CA LYS A 157 12.33 6.14 4.50
C LYS A 157 12.62 6.90 3.20
N ILE A 158 11.62 7.51 2.59
CA ILE A 158 11.78 8.33 1.37
C ILE A 158 12.66 9.56 1.63
N SER A 159 12.49 10.22 2.77
CA SER A 159 13.33 11.34 3.19
C SER A 159 14.79 10.93 3.38
N GLU A 160 15.06 9.76 3.97
CA GLU A 160 16.41 9.21 4.13
C GLU A 160 17.11 8.98 2.78
N MET A 161 16.36 8.70 1.72
CA MET A 161 16.86 8.60 0.33
C MET A 161 17.21 9.99 -0.26
N GLY A 162 16.98 11.09 0.46
CA GLY A 162 17.22 12.45 0.00
C GLY A 162 16.15 13.01 -0.93
N ILE A 163 15.01 12.35 -1.03
CA ILE A 163 13.87 12.76 -1.88
C ILE A 163 13.08 13.84 -1.13
N ARG A 164 12.86 14.97 -1.79
CA ARG A 164 12.07 16.08 -1.23
C ARG A 164 10.57 15.76 -1.28
N TYR A 165 9.79 16.27 -0.31
CA TYR A 165 8.34 16.07 -0.30
C TYR A 165 7.66 16.55 -1.59
N SER A 166 8.14 17.63 -2.20
CA SER A 166 7.60 18.16 -3.47
C SER A 166 7.87 17.24 -4.68
N ALA A 167 8.79 16.29 -4.57
CA ALA A 167 9.11 15.31 -5.61
C ALA A 167 8.35 13.98 -5.44
N LEU A 168 7.60 13.78 -4.35
CA LEU A 168 6.84 12.56 -4.07
C LEU A 168 5.94 12.10 -5.24
N PRO A 169 5.26 12.97 -5.99
CA PRO A 169 4.47 12.54 -7.14
C PRO A 169 5.27 11.84 -8.25
N GLY A 170 6.58 12.05 -8.30
CA GLY A 170 7.50 11.39 -9.23
C GLY A 170 8.11 10.08 -8.72
N HIS A 171 7.93 9.75 -7.42
CA HIS A 171 8.54 8.59 -6.75
C HIS A 171 7.50 7.59 -6.25
N THR A 172 6.57 7.25 -7.13
CA THR A 172 5.42 6.39 -6.79
C THR A 172 5.81 4.95 -6.54
N LEU A 173 6.86 4.44 -7.22
CA LEU A 173 7.37 3.09 -7.00
C LEU A 173 8.01 2.95 -5.63
N GLU A 174 8.91 3.85 -5.29
CA GLU A 174 9.61 3.85 -4.00
C GLU A 174 8.62 4.00 -2.83
N LEU A 175 7.55 4.78 -3.03
CA LEU A 175 6.47 4.90 -2.06
C LEU A 175 5.68 3.61 -1.92
N SER A 176 5.33 2.94 -3.02
CA SER A 176 4.64 1.65 -3.00
C SER A 176 5.45 0.59 -2.28
N ASP A 177 6.76 0.52 -2.55
CA ASP A 177 7.67 -0.42 -1.91
C ASP A 177 7.81 -0.14 -0.41
N ALA A 178 7.98 1.14 -0.04
CA ALA A 178 8.07 1.53 1.37
C ALA A 178 6.77 1.23 2.14
N LEU A 179 5.61 1.46 1.54
CA LEU A 179 4.31 1.13 2.13
C LEU A 179 4.10 -0.38 2.26
N ASN A 180 4.45 -1.16 1.23
CA ASN A 180 4.36 -2.62 1.29
C ASN A 180 5.23 -3.20 2.39
N GLU A 181 6.43 -2.65 2.60
CA GLU A 181 7.30 -3.07 3.69
C GLU A 181 6.66 -2.80 5.07
N GLN A 182 6.09 -1.62 5.26
CA GLN A 182 5.42 -1.24 6.52
C GLN A 182 4.12 -2.03 6.77
N LEU A 183 3.42 -2.38 5.70
CA LEU A 183 2.13 -3.09 5.79
C LEU A 183 2.28 -4.61 5.67
N SER A 184 3.49 -5.15 5.38
CA SER A 184 3.71 -6.57 5.08
C SER A 184 3.13 -7.50 6.14
N GLY A 185 3.35 -7.25 7.42
CA GLY A 185 2.85 -8.11 8.50
C GLY A 185 1.32 -8.17 8.60
N LYS A 186 0.62 -7.09 8.25
CA LYS A 186 -0.85 -7.02 8.31
C LYS A 186 -1.53 -7.36 6.99
N TRP A 187 -0.97 -6.86 5.88
CA TRP A 187 -1.61 -7.00 4.59
C TRP A 187 -1.17 -8.26 3.88
N ARG A 188 0.14 -8.46 3.68
CA ARG A 188 0.66 -9.63 2.99
C ARG A 188 0.55 -10.90 3.83
N ASP A 189 1.13 -10.89 5.04
CA ASP A 189 1.33 -12.11 5.82
C ASP A 189 0.05 -12.56 6.52
N LEU A 190 -0.80 -11.62 6.94
CA LEU A 190 -2.06 -11.93 7.61
C LEU A 190 -3.24 -12.02 6.64
N ARG A 191 -3.39 -11.07 5.71
CA ARG A 191 -4.59 -10.97 4.86
C ARG A 191 -4.35 -11.36 3.41
N GLY A 192 -3.11 -11.58 2.99
CA GLY A 192 -2.78 -11.93 1.62
C GLY A 192 -3.03 -10.83 0.60
N MET A 193 -2.89 -9.55 0.98
CA MET A 193 -3.08 -8.38 0.11
C MET A 193 -1.78 -7.61 -0.08
N GLU A 194 -1.61 -6.98 -1.23
CA GLU A 194 -0.44 -6.14 -1.55
C GLU A 194 -0.86 -4.87 -2.29
N ILE A 195 -0.16 -3.76 -2.02
CA ILE A 195 -0.28 -2.56 -2.84
C ILE A 195 0.43 -2.81 -4.17
N VAL A 196 -0.27 -2.51 -5.26
CA VAL A 196 0.28 -2.57 -6.63
C VAL A 196 0.83 -1.21 -7.03
N SER A 197 0.06 -0.16 -6.78
CA SER A 197 0.47 1.21 -7.06
C SER A 197 0.02 2.18 -5.99
N PHE A 198 0.80 3.25 -5.82
CA PHE A 198 0.47 4.33 -4.90
C PHE A 198 0.77 5.67 -5.57
N GLY A 199 -0.29 6.40 -5.92
CA GLY A 199 -0.20 7.70 -6.59
C GLY A 199 -0.39 8.85 -5.60
N VAL A 200 0.42 9.89 -5.73
CA VAL A 200 0.27 11.16 -5.00
C VAL A 200 -0.17 12.22 -5.98
N SER A 201 -1.45 12.59 -5.94
CA SER A 201 -2.02 13.62 -6.84
C SER A 201 -1.62 15.02 -6.41
N SER A 202 -1.48 15.25 -5.11
CA SER A 202 -1.03 16.52 -4.55
C SER A 202 -0.35 16.32 -3.22
N VAL A 203 0.69 17.11 -2.98
CA VAL A 203 1.37 17.20 -1.70
C VAL A 203 1.64 18.67 -1.40
N LYS A 204 1.35 19.09 -0.17
CA LYS A 204 1.57 20.47 0.30
C LYS A 204 2.06 20.44 1.73
N ALA A 205 3.08 21.23 2.05
CA ALA A 205 3.40 21.56 3.42
C ALA A 205 2.45 22.66 3.96
N ASN A 206 2.42 22.86 5.26
CA ASN A 206 1.72 23.99 5.85
C ASN A 206 2.38 25.29 5.38
N GLU A 207 1.61 26.37 5.29
CA GLU A 207 2.12 27.67 4.80
C GLU A 207 3.30 28.18 5.65
N GLU A 208 3.24 28.01 6.95
CA GLU A 208 4.30 28.39 7.89
C GLU A 208 5.59 27.60 7.62
N ASP A 209 5.48 26.28 7.41
CA ASP A 209 6.58 25.39 7.10
C ASP A 209 7.18 25.72 5.72
N GLU A 210 6.35 26.01 4.73
CA GLU A 210 6.84 26.42 3.40
C GLU A 210 7.59 27.75 3.45
N GLN A 211 7.11 28.71 4.22
CA GLN A 211 7.79 30.00 4.42
C GLN A 211 9.12 29.79 5.12
N MET A 212 9.15 29.01 6.19
CA MET A 212 10.37 28.67 6.92
C MET A 212 11.41 27.99 6.02
N ILE A 213 11.00 27.01 5.19
CA ILE A 213 11.93 26.35 4.23
C ILE A 213 12.49 27.40 3.25
N LYS A 214 11.64 28.27 2.69
CA LYS A 214 12.07 29.30 1.75
C LYS A 214 13.05 30.30 2.38
N GLU A 215 12.83 30.69 3.64
CA GLU A 215 13.71 31.57 4.37
C GLU A 215 15.06 30.90 4.67
N LEU A 216 15.05 29.65 5.13
CA LEU A 216 16.26 28.87 5.37
C LEU A 216 17.08 28.68 4.09
N GLN A 217 16.43 28.36 2.97
CA GLN A 217 17.08 28.22 1.67
C GLN A 217 17.67 29.57 1.18
N ARG A 218 16.94 30.68 1.40
CA ARG A 218 17.41 32.02 1.07
C ARG A 218 18.63 32.41 1.93
N ASN A 219 18.57 32.16 3.22
CA ASN A 219 19.66 32.43 4.13
C ASN A 219 20.92 31.59 3.79
N ALA A 220 20.73 30.32 3.47
CA ALA A 220 21.82 29.45 3.02
C ALA A 220 22.43 29.93 1.69
N ALA A 221 21.64 30.48 0.77
CA ALA A 221 22.14 31.08 -0.46
C ALA A 221 23.01 32.35 -0.20
N PHE A 222 22.75 33.08 0.88
CA PHE A 222 23.53 34.25 1.28
C PHE A 222 24.75 33.89 2.11
N MET A 223 24.92 32.66 2.56
CA MET A 223 26.17 32.19 3.18
C MET A 223 27.31 32.03 2.17
N ASP A 224 27.02 31.99 0.87
CA ASP A 224 28.02 32.07 -0.18
C ASP A 224 28.52 33.52 -0.28
N PRO A 225 29.83 33.82 0.00
CA PRO A 225 30.36 35.18 0.02
C PRO A 225 30.15 35.94 -1.30
N THR A 226 30.16 35.23 -2.42
CA THR A 226 30.01 35.83 -3.76
C THR A 226 28.58 36.31 -3.98
N ARG A 227 27.59 35.52 -3.52
CA ARG A 227 26.15 35.89 -3.62
C ARG A 227 25.75 36.95 -2.61
N ALA A 228 26.34 36.92 -1.41
CA ALA A 228 26.13 37.94 -0.40
C ALA A 228 26.64 39.32 -0.86
N ALA A 229 27.82 39.35 -1.46
CA ALA A 229 28.36 40.60 -2.04
C ALA A 229 27.53 41.14 -3.19
N ALA A 230 27.05 40.27 -4.10
CA ALA A 230 26.20 40.69 -5.21
C ALA A 230 24.84 41.26 -4.73
N HIS A 231 24.28 40.68 -3.66
CA HIS A 231 23.03 41.17 -3.07
C HIS A 231 23.19 42.52 -2.38
N LEU A 232 24.31 42.73 -1.66
CA LEU A 232 24.65 44.01 -1.02
C LEU A 232 24.79 45.14 -2.07
N VAL A 233 25.50 44.87 -3.16
CA VAL A 233 25.66 45.81 -4.26
C VAL A 233 24.32 46.14 -4.93
N GLY A 234 23.46 45.12 -5.14
CA GLY A 234 22.13 45.29 -5.70
C GLY A 234 21.21 46.15 -4.79
N SER A 235 21.17 45.86 -3.51
CA SER A 235 20.36 46.61 -2.54
C SER A 235 20.84 48.07 -2.34
N GLN A 236 22.13 48.31 -2.39
CA GLN A 236 22.66 49.67 -2.40
C GLN A 236 22.27 50.43 -3.67
N GLY A 237 22.28 49.76 -4.83
CA GLY A 237 21.83 50.36 -6.09
C GLY A 237 20.35 50.70 -6.10
N GLU A 238 19.50 49.87 -5.51
CA GLU A 238 18.07 50.18 -5.33
C GLU A 238 17.82 51.30 -4.34
N ALA A 239 18.54 51.32 -3.22
CA ALA A 239 18.45 52.41 -2.24
C ALA A 239 18.87 53.77 -2.84
N MET A 240 19.90 53.77 -3.66
CA MET A 240 20.35 54.99 -4.38
C MET A 240 19.32 55.47 -5.42
N LYS A 241 18.66 54.54 -6.12
CA LYS A 241 17.57 54.86 -7.06
C LYS A 241 16.30 55.37 -6.37
N ALA A 242 16.01 54.90 -5.17
CA ALA A 242 14.85 55.35 -4.39
C ALA A 242 15.12 56.70 -3.70
N ALA A 243 16.36 57.12 -3.56
CA ALA A 243 16.77 58.40 -2.96
C ALA A 243 17.00 59.54 -3.98
N ALA A 244 16.95 59.23 -5.29
CA ALA A 244 17.08 60.16 -6.40
C ALA A 244 15.70 60.52 -7.00
#